data_166b5b87f610648ca6cd7dc54dba778b
#
_entry.id   166b5b87f610648ca6cd7dc54dba778b
#
_cell.length_a   1.000
_cell.length_b   1.000
_cell.length_c   1.000
_cell.angle_alpha   90.00
_cell.angle_beta   90.00
_cell.angle_gamma   90.00
#
_symmetry.space_group_name_H-M   'P 1'
#
loop_
_entity.id
_entity.type
_entity.pdbx_description
1 polymer ?
#
loop_
_entity_poly.entity_id
_entity_poly.type
_entity_poly.pdbx_seq_one_letter_code
_entity_poly.pdbx_strand_id
1 'polypeptide(L)'
;MIRCVRLWTGDDQNSHFEEGVFELEPGQRGDFLSDKIAVATISFQETASGGAFAWHTAPVRQLVITLSGTLDFQTRQGEHFLLQPGNILLAEDTVGSGHSWKLTDDSAWRRAYVVLQPGAAVPFRARKLQRATA
;
A
#
# COMPACT_ATOMS: atom_id res chain seq x y z
N MET A 1 -8.25 -11.35 -7.36
CA MET A 1 -6.91 -11.00 -6.83
C MET A 1 -6.99 -9.75 -5.98
N ILE A 2 -6.17 -9.68 -4.96
CA ILE A 2 -6.09 -8.49 -4.09
C ILE A 2 -4.77 -7.79 -4.40
N ARG A 3 -4.84 -6.62 -5.02
CA ARG A 3 -3.64 -5.84 -5.37
C ARG A 3 -3.00 -5.27 -4.11
N CYS A 4 -1.70 -5.43 -4.01
CA CYS A 4 -0.90 -4.84 -2.94
C CYS A 4 0.35 -4.21 -3.55
N VAL A 5 0.60 -2.94 -3.24
CA VAL A 5 1.85 -2.27 -3.59
C VAL A 5 2.72 -2.27 -2.34
N ARG A 6 3.95 -2.75 -2.48
CA ARG A 6 4.94 -2.71 -1.41
C ARG A 6 5.84 -1.51 -1.58
N LEU A 7 5.99 -0.75 -0.52
CA LEU A 7 6.80 0.47 -0.46
C LEU A 7 7.86 0.28 0.62
N TRP A 8 9.15 0.35 0.26
CA TRP A 8 10.24 0.08 1.22
C TRP A 8 11.39 1.07 1.01
N THR A 9 12.28 1.15 1.99
CA THR A 9 13.48 1.98 1.89
C THR A 9 14.65 1.14 1.36
N GLY A 10 15.22 1.56 0.23
CA GLY A 10 16.39 0.92 -0.36
C GLY A 10 17.71 1.34 0.30
N ASP A 11 18.80 0.72 -0.14
CA ASP A 11 20.13 1.05 0.35
C ASP A 11 20.55 2.48 0.05
N ASP A 12 19.94 3.10 -0.96
CA ASP A 12 20.13 4.50 -1.35
C ASP A 12 19.39 5.50 -0.43
N GLN A 13 18.71 5.01 0.61
CA GLN A 13 17.88 5.79 1.54
C GLN A 13 16.67 6.43 0.87
N ASN A 14 16.26 5.94 -0.28
CA ASN A 14 15.04 6.37 -0.96
C ASN A 14 13.95 5.31 -0.88
N SER A 15 12.70 5.76 -0.88
CA SER A 15 11.58 4.85 -0.98
C SER A 15 11.47 4.32 -2.41
N HIS A 16 11.26 3.01 -2.51
CA HIS A 16 11.01 2.26 -3.75
C HIS A 16 9.70 1.52 -3.62
N PHE A 17 9.07 1.20 -4.74
CA PHE A 17 7.86 0.41 -4.69
C PHE A 17 7.88 -0.70 -5.74
N GLU A 18 7.12 -1.75 -5.46
CA GLU A 18 6.86 -2.81 -6.42
C GLU A 18 5.39 -3.19 -6.40
N GLU A 19 4.87 -3.45 -7.58
CA GLU A 19 3.51 -3.96 -7.76
C GLU A 19 3.45 -5.42 -7.35
N GLY A 20 2.34 -5.81 -6.75
CA GLY A 20 2.12 -7.18 -6.37
C GLY A 20 0.69 -7.49 -6.00
N VAL A 21 0.52 -8.65 -5.44
CA VAL A 21 -0.76 -9.16 -4.97
C VAL A 21 -0.54 -9.87 -3.64
N PHE A 22 -1.61 -10.03 -2.86
CA PHE A 22 -1.60 -11.00 -1.78
C PHE A 22 -1.72 -12.40 -2.35
N GLU A 23 -0.85 -13.29 -1.88
CA GLU A 23 -0.89 -14.70 -2.24
C GLU A 23 -2.09 -15.36 -1.60
N LEU A 24 -2.97 -15.94 -2.42
CA LEU A 24 -4.19 -16.59 -1.98
C LEU A 24 -4.16 -18.05 -2.42
N GLU A 25 -4.59 -18.94 -1.51
CA GLU A 25 -4.71 -20.37 -1.79
C GLU A 25 -6.17 -20.77 -1.90
N PRO A 26 -6.50 -21.75 -2.75
CA PRO A 26 -7.87 -22.22 -2.87
C PRO A 26 -8.39 -22.80 -1.54
N GLY A 27 -9.60 -22.40 -1.20
CA GLY A 27 -10.34 -22.94 -0.06
C GLY A 27 -11.57 -23.71 -0.53
N GLN A 28 -12.59 -23.74 0.33
CA GLN A 28 -13.87 -24.38 0.02
C GLN A 28 -14.82 -23.40 -0.65
N ARG A 29 -15.82 -23.91 -1.38
CA ARG A 29 -16.93 -23.11 -1.94
C ARG A 29 -16.48 -21.95 -2.84
N GLY A 30 -15.37 -22.11 -3.56
CA GLY A 30 -14.85 -21.07 -4.43
C GLY A 30 -14.10 -19.95 -3.69
N ASP A 31 -13.80 -20.14 -2.42
CA ASP A 31 -13.01 -19.20 -1.64
C ASP A 31 -11.53 -19.30 -1.98
N PHE A 32 -10.84 -18.17 -1.88
CA PHE A 32 -9.38 -18.07 -1.94
C PHE A 32 -8.92 -17.30 -0.71
N LEU A 33 -7.98 -17.84 0.04
CA LEU A 33 -7.58 -17.30 1.33
C LEU A 33 -6.09 -17.00 1.37
N SER A 34 -5.73 -15.89 2.01
CA SER A 34 -4.35 -15.64 2.38
C SER A 34 -4.02 -16.33 3.70
N ASP A 35 -2.74 -16.48 3.99
CA ASP A 35 -2.30 -16.73 5.35
C ASP A 35 -2.75 -15.58 6.25
N LYS A 36 -2.95 -15.89 7.53
CA LYS A 36 -3.28 -14.88 8.53
C LYS A 36 -2.04 -14.04 8.83
N ILE A 37 -2.25 -12.74 9.03
CA ILE A 37 -1.20 -11.78 9.29
C ILE A 37 -1.29 -11.37 10.77
N ALA A 38 -0.17 -11.46 11.49
CA ALA A 38 -0.13 -11.05 12.89
C ALA A 38 -0.10 -9.51 12.98
N VAL A 39 -1.15 -8.94 13.53
CA VAL A 39 -1.32 -7.48 13.63
C VAL A 39 -1.35 -7.02 15.08
N ALA A 40 -0.92 -5.78 15.31
CA ALA A 40 -0.92 -5.16 16.63
C ALA A 40 -2.18 -4.31 16.83
N THR A 41 -2.50 -3.44 15.88
CA THR A 41 -3.63 -2.51 15.98
C THR A 41 -4.27 -2.28 14.63
N ILE A 42 -5.53 -1.86 14.66
CA ILE A 42 -6.24 -1.32 13.50
C ILE A 42 -6.86 0.01 13.87
N SER A 43 -6.80 0.99 12.96
CA SER A 43 -7.47 2.28 13.11
C SER A 43 -8.00 2.74 11.76
N PHE A 44 -8.94 3.68 11.79
CA PHE A 44 -9.55 4.23 10.59
C PHE A 44 -9.31 5.73 10.53
N GLN A 45 -9.12 6.23 9.31
CA GLN A 45 -8.85 7.65 9.11
C GLN A 45 -9.54 8.13 7.84
N GLU A 46 -9.96 9.40 7.86
CA GLU A 46 -10.59 10.04 6.72
C GLU A 46 -9.91 11.37 6.45
N THR A 47 -9.54 11.61 5.19
CA THR A 47 -9.02 12.88 4.72
C THR A 47 -10.02 13.45 3.71
N ALA A 48 -10.43 14.70 3.89
CA ALA A 48 -11.37 15.36 2.99
C ALA A 48 -10.82 15.45 1.57
N SER A 49 -11.70 15.55 0.58
CA SER A 49 -11.31 15.71 -0.82
C SER A 49 -10.35 16.88 -1.00
N GLY A 50 -9.42 16.77 -1.93
CA GLY A 50 -8.37 17.75 -2.17
C GLY A 50 -7.17 17.63 -1.23
N GLY A 51 -7.19 16.67 -0.30
CA GLY A 51 -6.08 16.45 0.63
C GLY A 51 -4.82 15.96 -0.05
N ALA A 52 -3.70 16.28 0.56
CA ALA A 52 -2.38 15.83 0.13
C ALA A 52 -1.45 15.78 1.34
N PHE A 53 -0.38 15.01 1.20
CA PHE A 53 0.67 14.95 2.22
C PHE A 53 2.02 15.04 1.52
N ALA A 54 2.83 16.00 1.94
CA ALA A 54 4.18 16.19 1.44
C ALA A 54 5.10 15.03 1.89
N TRP A 55 6.34 15.08 1.50
CA TRP A 55 7.32 14.02 1.73
C TRP A 55 7.40 13.60 3.20
N HIS A 56 7.16 12.32 3.45
CA HIS A 56 7.18 11.71 4.78
C HIS A 56 7.46 10.22 4.65
N THR A 57 7.92 9.62 5.74
CA THR A 57 8.10 8.18 5.84
C THR A 57 6.89 7.55 6.52
N ALA A 58 6.73 6.22 6.37
CA ALA A 58 5.77 5.50 7.19
C ALA A 58 6.21 5.54 8.65
N PRO A 59 5.30 5.85 9.60
CA PRO A 59 5.68 5.93 11.01
C PRO A 59 6.06 4.57 11.58
N VAL A 60 5.43 3.51 11.07
CA VAL A 60 5.68 2.11 11.44
C VAL A 60 5.38 1.25 10.21
N ARG A 61 5.84 0.00 10.24
CA ARG A 61 5.48 -0.98 9.22
C ARG A 61 4.00 -1.33 9.35
N GLN A 62 3.23 -1.11 8.30
CA GLN A 62 1.78 -1.24 8.36
C GLN A 62 1.18 -1.52 6.99
N LEU A 63 -0.06 -2.05 7.00
CA LEU A 63 -0.90 -2.10 5.82
C LEU A 63 -1.82 -0.88 5.82
N VAL A 64 -2.05 -0.30 4.65
CA VAL A 64 -3.04 0.75 4.43
C VAL A 64 -4.07 0.22 3.45
N ILE A 65 -5.30 0.05 3.92
CA ILE A 65 -6.40 -0.48 3.12
C ILE A 65 -7.27 0.68 2.68
N THR A 66 -7.28 0.98 1.38
CA THR A 66 -8.09 2.07 0.83
C THR A 66 -9.53 1.64 0.68
N LEU A 67 -10.45 2.38 1.29
CA LEU A 67 -11.88 2.13 1.24
C LEU A 67 -12.59 3.06 0.26
N SER A 68 -12.11 4.30 0.12
CA SER A 68 -12.64 5.28 -0.85
C SER A 68 -11.53 6.23 -1.27
N GLY A 69 -11.71 6.86 -2.43
CA GLY A 69 -10.75 7.81 -2.99
C GLY A 69 -9.70 7.15 -3.86
N THR A 70 -9.13 7.95 -4.76
CA THR A 70 -8.02 7.56 -5.62
C THR A 70 -6.81 8.41 -5.25
N LEU A 71 -5.71 7.76 -4.92
CA LEU A 71 -4.48 8.39 -4.43
C LEU A 71 -3.38 8.24 -5.47
N ASP A 72 -2.65 9.32 -5.73
CA ASP A 72 -1.41 9.30 -6.50
C ASP A 72 -0.24 9.39 -5.51
N PHE A 73 0.50 8.30 -5.40
CA PHE A 73 1.72 8.22 -4.57
C PHE A 73 2.94 8.46 -5.44
N GLN A 74 3.90 9.18 -4.90
CA GLN A 74 5.13 9.51 -5.59
C GLN A 74 6.35 9.26 -4.72
N THR A 75 7.40 8.68 -5.30
CA THR A 75 8.72 8.56 -4.67
C THR A 75 9.63 9.68 -5.14
N ARG A 76 10.75 9.90 -4.44
CA ARG A 76 11.72 10.97 -4.76
C ARG A 76 12.34 10.85 -6.15
N GLN A 77 12.34 9.65 -6.72
CA GLN A 77 12.87 9.41 -8.06
C GLN A 77 11.86 9.73 -9.16
N GLY A 78 10.69 10.25 -8.79
CA GLY A 78 9.66 10.67 -9.74
C GLY A 78 8.74 9.56 -10.20
N GLU A 79 8.86 8.35 -9.66
CA GLU A 79 7.96 7.26 -9.97
C GLU A 79 6.65 7.40 -9.20
N HIS A 80 5.57 7.00 -9.84
CA HIS A 80 4.21 7.13 -9.31
C HIS A 80 3.49 5.79 -9.32
N PHE A 81 2.56 5.61 -8.38
CA PHE A 81 1.56 4.56 -8.45
C PHE A 81 0.24 5.08 -7.89
N LEU A 82 -0.86 4.51 -8.38
CA LEU A 82 -2.20 4.86 -7.94
C LEU A 82 -2.72 3.80 -6.98
N LEU A 83 -3.42 4.24 -5.94
CA LEU A 83 -4.23 3.38 -5.09
C LEU A 83 -5.69 3.77 -5.24
N GLN A 84 -6.54 2.76 -5.41
CA GLN A 84 -7.99 2.88 -5.58
C GLN A 84 -8.70 2.06 -4.50
N PRO A 85 -10.01 2.23 -4.31
CA PRO A 85 -10.76 1.43 -3.34
C PRO A 85 -10.52 -0.07 -3.53
N GLY A 86 -10.23 -0.76 -2.44
CA GLY A 86 -9.87 -2.18 -2.44
C GLY A 86 -8.39 -2.47 -2.62
N ASN A 87 -7.58 -1.48 -2.97
CA ASN A 87 -6.13 -1.65 -3.06
C ASN A 87 -5.47 -1.50 -1.69
N ILE A 88 -4.35 -2.19 -1.51
CA ILE A 88 -3.62 -2.24 -0.25
C ILE A 88 -2.20 -1.77 -0.47
N LEU A 89 -1.72 -0.93 0.44
CA LEU A 89 -0.32 -0.51 0.51
C LEU A 89 0.35 -1.24 1.66
N LEU A 90 1.45 -1.92 1.37
CA LEU A 90 2.35 -2.43 2.42
C LEU A 90 3.44 -1.37 2.61
N ALA A 91 3.29 -0.55 3.65
CA ALA A 91 4.19 0.55 3.92
C ALA A 91 5.30 0.09 4.86
N GLU A 92 6.51 0.00 4.32
CA GLU A 92 7.72 -0.43 5.04
C GLU A 92 8.83 0.61 4.96
N ASP A 93 8.61 1.77 4.33
CA ASP A 93 9.59 2.83 4.18
C ASP A 93 9.63 3.73 5.42
N THR A 94 10.10 3.17 6.52
CA THR A 94 10.10 3.83 7.83
C THR A 94 11.26 4.81 8.04
N VAL A 95 12.20 4.87 7.11
CA VAL A 95 13.38 5.76 7.15
C VAL A 95 13.63 6.34 5.76
N GLY A 96 14.55 7.31 5.67
CA GLY A 96 15.02 7.85 4.41
C GLY A 96 14.16 8.97 3.85
N SER A 97 14.14 9.11 2.51
CA SER A 97 13.53 10.26 1.83
C SER A 97 12.00 10.25 1.81
N GLY A 98 11.40 9.08 2.00
CA GLY A 98 9.94 8.97 2.07
C GLY A 98 9.22 9.09 0.74
N HIS A 99 7.93 9.27 0.84
CA HIS A 99 6.98 9.37 -0.27
C HIS A 99 6.03 10.53 -0.03
N SER A 100 5.30 10.91 -1.07
CA SER A 100 4.21 11.88 -0.99
C SER A 100 2.96 11.29 -1.61
N TRP A 101 1.79 11.84 -1.29
CA TRP A 101 0.54 11.44 -1.93
C TRP A 101 -0.41 12.62 -2.06
N LYS A 102 -1.33 12.49 -3.01
CA LYS A 102 -2.45 13.43 -3.18
C LYS A 102 -3.68 12.68 -3.65
N LEU A 103 -4.84 13.17 -3.23
CA LEU A 103 -6.13 12.74 -3.77
C LEU A 103 -6.30 13.29 -5.18
N THR A 104 -6.73 12.45 -6.11
CA THR A 104 -6.89 12.82 -7.51
C THR A 104 -8.35 12.89 -7.95
N ASP A 105 -9.29 12.53 -7.08
CA ASP A 105 -10.72 12.63 -7.34
C ASP A 105 -11.41 13.47 -6.27
N ASP A 106 -12.74 13.64 -6.39
CA ASP A 106 -13.52 14.47 -5.47
C ASP A 106 -13.99 13.71 -4.22
N SER A 107 -13.58 12.46 -4.06
CA SER A 107 -13.93 11.65 -2.91
C SER A 107 -13.02 11.93 -1.72
N ALA A 108 -13.52 11.73 -0.52
CA ALA A 108 -12.68 11.65 0.68
C ALA A 108 -11.85 10.37 0.64
N TRP A 109 -10.64 10.41 1.16
CA TRP A 109 -9.83 9.21 1.35
C TRP A 109 -10.17 8.57 2.70
N ARG A 110 -10.93 7.49 2.66
CA ARG A 110 -11.22 6.64 3.81
C ARG A 110 -10.33 5.41 3.74
N ARG A 111 -9.66 5.08 4.84
CA ARG A 111 -8.72 3.95 4.89
C ARG A 111 -8.62 3.38 6.28
N ALA A 112 -8.18 2.13 6.32
CA ALA A 112 -7.80 1.47 7.55
C ALA A 112 -6.28 1.39 7.60
N TYR A 113 -5.70 1.68 8.76
CA TYR A 113 -4.30 1.43 9.09
C TYR A 113 -4.22 0.17 9.94
N VAL A 114 -3.46 -0.80 9.49
CA VAL A 114 -3.26 -2.07 10.19
C VAL A 114 -1.79 -2.19 10.54
N VAL A 115 -1.44 -1.87 11.78
CA VAL A 115 -0.06 -1.93 12.26
C VAL A 115 0.32 -3.38 12.48
N LEU A 116 1.43 -3.81 11.89
CA LEU A 116 1.89 -5.18 11.96
C LEU A 116 2.63 -5.46 13.26
N GLN A 117 2.54 -6.69 13.77
CA GLN A 117 3.45 -7.14 14.83
C GLN A 117 4.88 -7.10 14.31
N PRO A 118 5.89 -6.80 15.17
CA PRO A 118 7.29 -6.84 14.76
C PRO A 118 7.64 -8.19 14.11
N GLY A 119 8.22 -8.13 12.91
CA GLY A 119 8.61 -9.33 12.18
C GLY A 119 7.48 -10.13 11.55
N ALA A 120 6.24 -9.62 11.56
CA ALA A 120 5.12 -10.34 10.97
C ALA A 120 5.34 -10.62 9.48
N ALA A 121 5.09 -11.85 9.05
CA ALA A 121 5.12 -12.21 7.64
C ALA A 121 3.86 -11.68 6.95
N VAL A 122 4.05 -11.13 5.75
CA VAL A 122 2.96 -10.65 4.90
C VAL A 122 2.97 -11.48 3.62
N PRO A 123 1.83 -12.05 3.21
CA PRO A 123 1.76 -12.88 2.01
C PRO A 123 1.78 -12.04 0.73
N PHE A 124 2.78 -11.21 0.59
CA PHE A 124 2.99 -10.37 -0.57
C PHE A 124 3.80 -11.12 -1.63
N ARG A 125 3.33 -11.06 -2.87
CA ARG A 125 4.06 -11.59 -4.02
C ARG A 125 4.17 -10.51 -5.08
N ALA A 126 5.40 -10.16 -5.46
CA ALA A 126 5.66 -9.18 -6.51
C ALA A 126 5.10 -9.70 -7.84
N ARG A 127 4.51 -8.80 -8.62
CA ARG A 127 3.95 -9.11 -9.93
C ARG A 127 4.37 -8.02 -10.91
N LYS A 128 5.12 -8.42 -11.94
CA LYS A 128 5.45 -7.49 -13.00
C LYS A 128 4.19 -7.12 -13.77
N LEU A 129 3.98 -5.81 -13.96
CA LEU A 129 2.97 -5.35 -14.89
C LEU A 129 3.40 -5.80 -16.30
N GLN A 130 2.49 -6.49 -17.01
CA GLN A 130 2.71 -6.72 -18.44
C GLN A 130 2.54 -5.38 -19.14
N ARG A 131 3.62 -4.92 -19.77
CA ARG A 131 3.51 -3.78 -20.69
C ARG A 131 2.63 -4.22 -21.85
N ALA A 132 1.63 -3.39 -22.18
CA ALA A 132 0.90 -3.59 -23.43
C ALA A 132 1.92 -3.57 -24.57
N THR A 133 2.02 -4.66 -25.29
CA THR A 133 2.78 -4.70 -26.54
C THR A 133 2.04 -3.84 -27.54
N ALA A 134 2.71 -2.80 -27.99
CA ALA A 134 2.19 -1.97 -29.08
C ALA A 134 2.05 -2.81 -30.35
#